data_824feb55906b432ea15453aca0796caa
#
_entry.id   824feb55906b432ea15453aca0796caa
#
_cell.length_a   1.000
_cell.length_b   1.000
_cell.length_c   1.000
_cell.angle_alpha   90.00
_cell.angle_beta   90.00
_cell.angle_gamma   90.00
#
_symmetry.space_group_name_H-M   'P 1'
#
loop_
_entity.id
_entity.type
_entity.pdbx_description
1 polymer ?
#
loop_
_entity_poly.entity_id
_entity_poly.type
_entity_poly.pdbx_seq_one_letter_code
_entity_poly.pdbx_strand_id
1 'polypeptide(L)'
;MRVKDPKESLKWVLIMVVNILDIGSGNVKSIQNWIERLHVPIKIITKATEIDSKFLILPGVGSAGFYMQNLKKGSFDKAIKEHIYNNNSILGICLGFQIMGSFSEEDGGVEGLGILDGRVEKLEFSHTGWENFQFKKQDLGEHKFNSKLKLTKKQNIDGRVFFNHEYGFISDSKDVFSKPISDDLKKYSSMVVKNNIIGMQFHPEKSQQTGLELLSMVL
;
A
#
# COMPACT_ATOMS: atom_id res chain seq x y z
N MET A 1 -32.82 -34.50 -24.64
CA MET A 1 -32.18 -33.14 -24.58
C MET A 1 -32.43 -32.59 -23.19
N ARG A 2 -31.45 -32.65 -22.28
CA ARG A 2 -31.57 -32.05 -20.94
C ARG A 2 -31.29 -30.56 -21.06
N VAL A 3 -32.30 -29.75 -20.77
CA VAL A 3 -32.15 -28.29 -20.63
C VAL A 3 -31.29 -28.05 -19.40
N LYS A 4 -30.07 -27.50 -19.58
CA LYS A 4 -29.20 -27.09 -18.47
C LYS A 4 -29.86 -25.92 -17.75
N ASP A 5 -30.04 -26.08 -16.44
CA ASP A 5 -30.61 -25.07 -15.56
C ASP A 5 -29.69 -23.80 -15.60
N PRO A 6 -30.26 -22.62 -15.92
CA PRO A 6 -29.49 -21.37 -15.96
C PRO A 6 -28.92 -20.95 -14.59
N LYS A 7 -29.23 -21.64 -13.50
CA LYS A 7 -28.80 -21.33 -12.14
C LYS A 7 -27.45 -21.92 -11.75
N GLU A 8 -26.84 -22.81 -12.57
CA GLU A 8 -25.53 -23.39 -12.27
C GLU A 8 -24.33 -22.54 -12.65
N SER A 9 -24.51 -21.36 -13.25
CA SER A 9 -23.40 -20.48 -13.67
C SER A 9 -23.10 -19.29 -12.75
N LEU A 10 -23.80 -19.12 -11.64
CA LEU A 10 -23.38 -18.21 -10.57
C LEU A 10 -22.40 -18.92 -9.64
N LYS A 11 -21.22 -19.30 -10.16
CA LYS A 11 -20.05 -19.43 -9.30
C LYS A 11 -19.91 -18.11 -8.57
N TRP A 12 -20.06 -18.14 -7.26
CA TRP A 12 -19.76 -17.04 -6.36
C TRP A 12 -18.36 -16.54 -6.67
N VAL A 13 -18.25 -15.53 -7.52
CA VAL A 13 -17.04 -14.71 -7.59
C VAL A 13 -16.96 -14.10 -6.19
N LEU A 14 -16.04 -14.57 -5.38
CA LEU A 14 -15.73 -13.92 -4.11
C LEU A 14 -15.37 -12.47 -4.47
N ILE A 15 -16.34 -11.57 -4.34
CA ILE A 15 -16.11 -10.15 -4.58
C ILE A 15 -15.15 -9.73 -3.49
N MET A 16 -13.88 -9.48 -3.88
CA MET A 16 -12.91 -8.98 -2.93
C MET A 16 -13.33 -7.59 -2.50
N VAL A 17 -13.62 -7.43 -1.22
CA VAL A 17 -13.80 -6.12 -0.60
C VAL A 17 -12.43 -5.59 -0.22
N VAL A 18 -12.16 -4.32 -0.46
CA VAL A 18 -10.94 -3.63 0.01
C VAL A 18 -11.26 -2.90 1.30
N ASN A 19 -10.54 -3.22 2.36
CA ASN A 19 -10.61 -2.45 3.60
C ASN A 19 -9.67 -1.24 3.50
N ILE A 20 -10.16 -0.06 3.86
CA ILE A 20 -9.36 1.17 3.98
C ILE A 20 -9.39 1.61 5.43
N LEU A 21 -8.22 1.68 6.06
CA LEU A 21 -8.09 2.14 7.43
C LEU A 21 -8.36 3.64 7.54
N ASP A 22 -9.25 4.03 8.46
CA ASP A 22 -9.49 5.41 8.86
C ASP A 22 -9.25 5.56 10.38
N ILE A 23 -8.14 6.18 10.70
CA ILE A 23 -7.74 6.52 12.08
C ILE A 23 -7.68 8.04 12.29
N GLY A 24 -8.34 8.82 11.42
CA GLY A 24 -8.28 10.28 11.44
C GLY A 24 -6.98 10.85 10.84
N SER A 25 -6.17 10.03 10.16
CA SER A 25 -4.94 10.42 9.48
C SER A 25 -4.88 9.74 8.13
N GLY A 26 -5.12 10.48 7.06
CA GLY A 26 -5.10 9.94 5.71
C GLY A 26 -6.14 10.59 4.80
N ASN A 27 -5.87 10.55 3.49
CA ASN A 27 -6.81 11.03 2.49
C ASN A 27 -7.77 9.92 2.06
N VAL A 28 -8.55 9.38 3.03
CA VAL A 28 -9.44 8.23 2.83
C VAL A 28 -10.37 8.44 1.65
N LYS A 29 -10.96 9.65 1.51
CA LYS A 29 -11.89 9.95 0.41
C LYS A 29 -11.24 9.89 -0.97
N SER A 30 -10.01 10.36 -1.12
CA SER A 30 -9.29 10.27 -2.40
C SER A 30 -8.96 8.81 -2.75
N ILE A 31 -8.57 8.00 -1.76
CA ILE A 31 -8.31 6.58 -1.96
C ILE A 31 -9.58 5.83 -2.30
N GLN A 32 -10.69 6.13 -1.62
CA GLN A 32 -12.00 5.61 -1.96
C GLN A 32 -12.35 5.89 -3.43
N ASN A 33 -12.30 7.16 -3.85
CA ASN A 33 -12.60 7.55 -5.23
C ASN A 33 -11.66 6.88 -6.25
N TRP A 34 -10.40 6.66 -5.88
CA TRP A 34 -9.41 5.97 -6.72
C TRP A 34 -9.78 4.50 -6.96
N ILE A 35 -10.18 3.77 -5.89
CA ILE A 35 -10.56 2.35 -5.98
C ILE A 35 -11.91 2.17 -6.68
N GLU A 36 -12.88 3.06 -6.44
CA GLU A 36 -14.20 3.04 -7.07
C GLU A 36 -14.12 3.06 -8.61
N ARG A 37 -13.06 3.65 -9.19
CA ARG A 37 -12.82 3.63 -10.64
C ARG A 37 -12.59 2.23 -11.21
N LEU A 38 -12.23 1.24 -10.38
CA LEU A 38 -12.10 -0.16 -10.76
C LEU A 38 -13.35 -1.00 -10.42
N HIS A 39 -14.41 -0.36 -9.92
CA HIS A 39 -15.66 -1.03 -9.49
C HIS A 39 -15.42 -2.12 -8.41
N VAL A 40 -14.39 -1.93 -7.57
CA VAL A 40 -14.08 -2.82 -6.45
C VAL A 40 -14.82 -2.34 -5.21
N PRO A 41 -15.58 -3.20 -4.51
CA PRO A 41 -16.24 -2.85 -3.26
C PRO A 41 -15.24 -2.44 -2.16
N ILE A 42 -15.64 -1.44 -1.38
CA ILE A 42 -14.80 -0.83 -0.34
C ILE A 42 -15.54 -0.88 1.00
N LYS A 43 -14.77 -1.05 2.08
CA LYS A 43 -15.22 -0.87 3.44
C LYS A 43 -14.23 0.01 4.19
N ILE A 44 -14.72 1.13 4.74
CA ILE A 44 -13.92 1.99 5.63
C ILE A 44 -13.89 1.35 7.02
N ILE A 45 -12.69 1.20 7.58
CA ILE A 45 -12.43 0.53 8.85
C ILE A 45 -12.06 1.57 9.90
N THR A 46 -12.88 1.69 10.92
CA THR A 46 -12.67 2.60 12.07
C THR A 46 -12.42 1.86 13.39
N LYS A 47 -12.57 0.53 13.39
CA LYS A 47 -12.26 -0.35 14.53
C LYS A 47 -11.45 -1.54 14.06
N ALA A 48 -10.48 -1.97 14.85
CA ALA A 48 -9.59 -3.09 14.52
C ALA A 48 -10.37 -4.40 14.24
N THR A 49 -11.48 -4.62 14.94
CA THR A 49 -12.37 -5.79 14.77
C THR A 49 -13.14 -5.81 13.44
N GLU A 50 -13.11 -4.73 12.68
CA GLU A 50 -13.78 -4.62 11.38
C GLU A 50 -12.90 -5.06 10.20
N ILE A 51 -11.63 -5.39 10.44
CA ILE A 51 -10.72 -5.91 9.41
C ILE A 51 -11.13 -7.33 9.07
N ASP A 52 -11.87 -7.48 7.98
CA ASP A 52 -12.49 -8.74 7.54
C ASP A 52 -12.15 -9.12 6.08
N SER A 53 -11.39 -8.28 5.40
CA SER A 53 -11.02 -8.44 3.99
C SER A 53 -9.67 -9.15 3.83
N LYS A 54 -9.38 -9.56 2.60
CA LYS A 54 -8.07 -10.10 2.20
C LYS A 54 -7.09 -9.00 1.75
N PHE A 55 -7.55 -7.76 1.66
CA PHE A 55 -6.74 -6.62 1.23
C PHE A 55 -7.03 -5.40 2.12
N LEU A 56 -5.99 -4.91 2.78
CA LEU A 56 -6.05 -3.75 3.66
C LEU A 56 -5.18 -2.62 3.11
N ILE A 57 -5.72 -1.40 3.07
CA ILE A 57 -4.95 -0.20 2.71
C ILE A 57 -4.74 0.63 3.97
N LEU A 58 -3.48 1.02 4.18
CA LEU A 58 -3.06 2.00 5.19
C LEU A 58 -2.77 3.32 4.48
N PRO A 59 -3.73 4.23 4.40
CA PRO A 59 -3.46 5.59 3.95
C PRO A 59 -2.68 6.33 5.01
N GLY A 60 -1.92 7.35 4.65
CA GLY A 60 -1.25 8.17 5.66
C GLY A 60 -0.88 9.54 5.14
N VAL A 61 -1.30 10.56 5.91
CA VAL A 61 -0.82 11.94 5.86
C VAL A 61 -0.72 12.47 7.29
N GLY A 62 0.14 13.45 7.53
CA GLY A 62 0.39 13.98 8.86
C GLY A 62 1.70 13.45 9.44
N SER A 63 1.78 13.24 10.75
CA SER A 63 3.01 12.84 11.43
C SER A 63 3.00 11.38 11.89
N ALA A 64 4.19 10.77 11.93
CA ALA A 64 4.39 9.37 12.32
C ALA A 64 3.96 9.10 13.77
N GLY A 65 4.25 10.03 14.68
CA GLY A 65 3.90 9.89 16.09
C GLY A 65 2.40 9.86 16.31
N PHE A 66 1.67 10.79 15.70
CA PHE A 66 0.21 10.81 15.76
C PHE A 66 -0.40 9.55 15.15
N TYR A 67 0.11 9.12 13.99
CA TYR A 67 -0.36 7.92 13.31
C TYR A 67 -0.20 6.67 14.18
N MET A 68 1.02 6.45 14.72
CA MET A 68 1.31 5.28 15.57
C MET A 68 0.57 5.32 16.89
N GLN A 69 0.36 6.51 17.49
CA GLN A 69 -0.46 6.66 18.70
C GLN A 69 -1.90 6.19 18.45
N ASN A 70 -2.51 6.59 17.33
CA ASN A 70 -3.88 6.19 16.99
C ASN A 70 -3.98 4.70 16.67
N LEU A 71 -2.99 4.13 15.95
CA LEU A 71 -2.93 2.69 15.71
C LEU A 71 -2.91 1.89 17.03
N LYS A 72 -2.03 2.27 17.95
CA LYS A 72 -1.90 1.60 19.25
C LYS A 72 -3.16 1.75 20.10
N LYS A 73 -3.71 2.97 20.17
CA LYS A 73 -4.95 3.25 20.92
C LYS A 73 -6.14 2.42 20.42
N GLY A 74 -6.24 2.23 19.10
CA GLY A 74 -7.31 1.43 18.48
C GLY A 74 -6.99 -0.07 18.37
N SER A 75 -5.84 -0.53 18.88
CA SER A 75 -5.34 -1.91 18.72
C SER A 75 -5.17 -2.37 17.26
N PHE A 76 -5.04 -1.42 16.35
CA PHE A 76 -4.83 -1.70 14.93
C PHE A 76 -3.45 -2.28 14.65
N ASP A 77 -2.43 -1.92 15.42
CA ASP A 77 -1.07 -2.46 15.34
C ASP A 77 -1.05 -3.98 15.46
N LYS A 78 -1.82 -4.54 16.40
CA LYS A 78 -1.98 -5.99 16.57
C LYS A 78 -2.78 -6.62 15.44
N ALA A 79 -3.91 -6.02 15.09
CA ALA A 79 -4.78 -6.52 14.03
C ALA A 79 -4.11 -6.51 12.64
N ILE A 80 -3.26 -5.50 12.34
CA ILE A 80 -2.47 -5.45 11.11
C ILE A 80 -1.44 -6.59 11.08
N LYS A 81 -0.74 -6.85 12.18
CA LYS A 81 0.22 -7.97 12.27
C LYS A 81 -0.48 -9.32 12.09
N GLU A 82 -1.64 -9.50 12.70
CA GLU A 82 -2.46 -10.70 12.52
C GLU A 82 -2.96 -10.86 11.08
N HIS A 83 -3.40 -9.75 10.44
CA HIS A 83 -3.83 -9.73 9.04
C HIS A 83 -2.72 -10.26 8.11
N ILE A 84 -1.47 -9.80 8.32
CA ILE A 84 -0.30 -10.24 7.55
C ILE A 84 0.06 -11.68 7.86
N TYR A 85 0.05 -12.08 9.14
CA TYR A 85 0.31 -13.46 9.56
C TYR A 85 -0.65 -14.45 8.90
N ASN A 86 -1.91 -14.07 8.73
CA ASN A 86 -2.93 -14.83 8.01
C ASN A 86 -2.77 -14.78 6.48
N ASN A 87 -1.61 -14.33 5.98
CA ASN A 87 -1.27 -14.24 4.57
C ASN A 87 -2.25 -13.36 3.74
N ASN A 88 -2.81 -12.33 4.38
CA ASN A 88 -3.62 -11.32 3.70
C ASN A 88 -2.72 -10.16 3.22
N SER A 89 -3.18 -9.46 2.19
CA SER A 89 -2.39 -8.42 1.53
C SER A 89 -2.59 -7.05 2.19
N ILE A 90 -1.51 -6.25 2.20
CA ILE A 90 -1.53 -4.90 2.73
C ILE A 90 -0.80 -3.94 1.80
N LEU A 91 -1.38 -2.74 1.63
CA LEU A 91 -0.79 -1.62 0.89
C LEU A 91 -0.66 -0.41 1.81
N GLY A 92 0.57 0.05 2.05
CA GLY A 92 0.84 1.34 2.70
C GLY A 92 1.09 2.44 1.68
N ILE A 93 0.49 3.61 1.89
CA ILE A 93 0.63 4.77 1.02
C ILE A 93 1.23 5.94 1.80
N CYS A 94 2.33 6.49 1.33
CA CYS A 94 3.08 7.61 1.90
C CYS A 94 3.41 7.35 3.38
N LEU A 95 2.86 8.10 4.33
CA LEU A 95 3.06 7.85 5.76
C LEU A 95 2.62 6.44 6.17
N GLY A 96 1.51 5.92 5.61
CA GLY A 96 1.07 4.54 5.83
C GLY A 96 2.09 3.48 5.42
N PHE A 97 2.93 3.77 4.41
CA PHE A 97 4.09 2.95 4.08
C PHE A 97 5.24 3.16 5.06
N GLN A 98 5.54 4.39 5.41
CA GLN A 98 6.67 4.73 6.29
C GLN A 98 6.54 4.05 7.65
N ILE A 99 5.34 4.01 8.24
CA ILE A 99 5.13 3.37 9.54
C ILE A 99 5.22 1.84 9.50
N MET A 100 5.31 1.22 8.33
CA MET A 100 5.57 -0.21 8.22
C MET A 100 7.01 -0.59 8.60
N GLY A 101 7.95 0.37 8.55
CA GLY A 101 9.32 0.20 8.99
C GLY A 101 9.45 -0.01 10.49
N SER A 102 10.69 -0.20 10.94
CA SER A 102 11.01 -0.38 12.35
C SER A 102 11.03 0.94 13.13
N PHE A 103 11.49 2.02 12.48
CA PHE A 103 11.72 3.31 13.11
C PHE A 103 11.55 4.46 12.12
N SER A 104 11.13 5.63 12.60
CA SER A 104 11.10 6.90 11.87
C SER A 104 11.78 7.99 12.69
N GLU A 105 12.59 8.83 12.06
CA GLU A 105 13.19 10.03 12.69
C GLU A 105 12.18 11.15 12.93
N GLU A 106 10.99 11.06 12.36
CA GLU A 106 9.93 12.05 12.52
C GLU A 106 9.50 12.18 13.98
N ASP A 107 9.03 13.35 14.38
CA ASP A 107 8.56 13.66 15.75
C ASP A 107 9.58 13.34 16.86
N GLY A 108 10.89 13.39 16.56
CA GLY A 108 11.95 13.10 17.51
C GLY A 108 12.24 11.62 17.73
N GLY A 109 11.69 10.77 16.87
CA GLY A 109 11.90 9.33 16.87
C GLY A 109 10.66 8.53 17.28
N VAL A 110 10.17 7.72 16.34
CA VAL A 110 8.94 6.93 16.50
C VAL A 110 9.18 5.48 16.10
N GLU A 111 8.85 4.54 16.99
CA GLU A 111 8.82 3.11 16.64
C GLU A 111 7.65 2.83 15.71
N GLY A 112 7.94 2.23 14.55
CA GLY A 112 6.95 1.80 13.56
C GLY A 112 6.34 0.42 13.87
N LEU A 113 5.69 -0.16 12.87
CA LEU A 113 5.08 -1.49 12.98
C LEU A 113 6.11 -2.64 12.95
N GLY A 114 7.30 -2.41 12.35
CA GLY A 114 8.35 -3.41 12.21
C GLY A 114 7.93 -4.59 11.31
N ILE A 115 7.10 -4.35 10.31
CA ILE A 115 6.65 -5.38 9.34
C ILE A 115 7.48 -5.37 8.05
N LEU A 116 8.23 -4.31 7.82
CA LEU A 116 9.27 -4.18 6.80
C LEU A 116 10.61 -3.87 7.47
N ASP A 117 11.66 -4.54 6.99
CA ASP A 117 13.02 -4.29 7.44
C ASP A 117 13.53 -3.00 6.80
N GLY A 118 13.56 -1.95 7.58
CA GLY A 118 13.96 -0.62 7.13
C GLY A 118 13.55 0.46 8.12
N ARG A 119 14.02 1.65 7.85
CA ARG A 119 13.77 2.83 8.66
C ARG A 119 13.44 4.04 7.80
N VAL A 120 12.93 5.07 8.44
CA VAL A 120 12.56 6.33 7.81
C VAL A 120 13.50 7.43 8.31
N GLU A 121 14.15 8.12 7.39
CA GLU A 121 15.04 9.22 7.68
C GLU A 121 14.53 10.52 7.04
N LYS A 122 14.94 11.64 7.63
CA LYS A 122 14.63 12.97 7.08
C LYS A 122 15.42 13.19 5.79
N LEU A 123 14.75 13.75 4.77
CA LEU A 123 15.39 14.21 3.55
C LEU A 123 16.10 15.54 3.80
N GLU A 124 17.13 15.85 3.00
CA GLU A 124 17.81 17.16 3.05
C GLU A 124 16.88 18.30 2.66
N PHE A 125 15.90 18.02 1.80
CA PHE A 125 14.87 18.96 1.36
C PHE A 125 13.54 18.25 1.15
N SER A 126 12.44 18.99 1.26
CA SER A 126 11.10 18.48 1.02
C SER A 126 10.95 18.03 -0.44
N HIS A 127 10.47 16.81 -0.64
CA HIS A 127 10.26 16.24 -1.96
C HIS A 127 8.77 16.31 -2.32
N THR A 128 8.43 17.30 -3.15
CA THR A 128 7.07 17.50 -3.64
C THR A 128 7.08 17.67 -5.15
N GLY A 129 6.37 16.81 -5.86
CA GLY A 129 6.29 16.90 -7.31
C GLY A 129 6.04 15.58 -8.01
N TRP A 130 6.22 15.63 -9.33
CA TRP A 130 6.01 14.50 -10.23
C TRP A 130 7.33 13.91 -10.65
N GLU A 131 7.50 12.60 -10.42
CA GLU A 131 8.66 11.84 -10.88
C GLU A 131 8.27 10.82 -11.95
N ASN A 132 9.20 10.53 -12.85
CA ASN A 132 9.06 9.44 -13.80
C ASN A 132 9.10 8.09 -13.05
N PHE A 133 8.19 7.21 -13.38
CA PHE A 133 8.06 5.93 -12.73
C PHE A 133 7.93 4.82 -13.77
N GLN A 134 8.87 3.89 -13.74
CA GLN A 134 8.84 2.67 -14.53
C GLN A 134 8.87 1.48 -13.59
N PHE A 135 7.97 0.54 -13.81
CA PHE A 135 7.92 -0.70 -13.05
C PHE A 135 7.58 -1.85 -13.98
N LYS A 136 8.36 -2.91 -13.92
CA LYS A 136 8.12 -4.15 -14.64
C LYS A 136 7.88 -5.24 -13.63
N LYS A 137 6.81 -6.03 -13.81
CA LYS A 137 6.49 -7.13 -12.89
C LYS A 137 7.63 -8.16 -12.78
N GLN A 138 8.39 -8.34 -13.85
CA GLN A 138 9.58 -9.19 -13.86
C GLN A 138 10.69 -8.71 -12.91
N ASP A 139 10.73 -7.40 -12.59
CA ASP A 139 11.74 -6.83 -11.69
C ASP A 139 11.54 -7.32 -10.25
N LEU A 140 10.35 -7.82 -9.92
CA LEU A 140 10.08 -8.44 -8.63
C LEU A 140 10.87 -9.75 -8.41
N GLY A 141 11.34 -10.42 -9.48
CA GLY A 141 12.08 -11.68 -9.37
C GLY A 141 11.30 -12.72 -8.56
N GLU A 142 11.91 -13.17 -7.45
CA GLU A 142 11.30 -14.12 -6.52
C GLU A 142 10.31 -13.44 -5.54
N HIS A 143 10.34 -12.11 -5.41
CA HIS A 143 9.44 -11.33 -4.57
C HIS A 143 8.05 -11.24 -5.20
N LYS A 144 7.34 -12.36 -5.27
CA LYS A 144 6.02 -12.44 -5.90
C LYS A 144 4.97 -11.84 -4.99
N PHE A 145 4.39 -10.74 -5.43
CA PHE A 145 3.15 -10.28 -4.85
C PHE A 145 2.01 -11.21 -5.31
N ASN A 146 1.38 -11.88 -4.35
CA ASN A 146 0.24 -12.76 -4.60
C ASN A 146 -1.06 -11.95 -4.72
N SER A 147 -1.18 -11.16 -5.80
CA SER A 147 -2.48 -10.57 -6.13
C SER A 147 -3.50 -11.68 -6.37
N LYS A 148 -4.55 -11.73 -5.57
CA LYS A 148 -5.66 -12.69 -5.73
C LYS A 148 -6.64 -12.24 -6.82
N LEU A 149 -6.66 -10.94 -7.13
CA LEU A 149 -7.39 -10.36 -8.24
C LEU A 149 -6.42 -10.06 -9.38
N LYS A 150 -6.59 -10.76 -10.46
CA LYS A 150 -5.89 -10.46 -11.72
C LYS A 150 -6.69 -9.44 -12.53
N LEU A 151 -6.81 -8.22 -12.04
CA LEU A 151 -7.57 -7.16 -12.72
C LEU A 151 -6.91 -6.69 -14.02
N THR A 152 -5.60 -6.92 -14.18
CA THR A 152 -4.89 -6.55 -15.40
C THR A 152 -3.92 -7.64 -15.85
N LYS A 153 -3.76 -7.74 -17.18
CA LYS A 153 -2.67 -8.50 -17.81
C LYS A 153 -1.41 -7.64 -18.02
N LYS A 154 -1.49 -6.34 -17.69
CA LYS A 154 -0.37 -5.41 -17.88
C LYS A 154 0.79 -5.84 -16.99
N GLN A 155 1.97 -5.97 -17.58
CA GLN A 155 3.19 -6.40 -16.88
C GLN A 155 4.15 -5.25 -16.60
N ASN A 156 3.96 -4.14 -17.31
CA ASN A 156 4.83 -2.97 -17.23
C ASN A 156 3.98 -1.72 -17.00
N ILE A 157 4.47 -0.85 -16.13
CA ILE A 157 3.93 0.48 -15.90
C ILE A 157 5.01 1.48 -16.27
N ASP A 158 4.64 2.46 -17.07
CA ASP A 158 5.49 3.57 -17.47
C ASP A 158 4.65 4.84 -17.42
N GLY A 159 5.09 5.81 -16.63
CA GLY A 159 4.34 7.04 -16.45
C GLY A 159 4.95 7.92 -15.38
N ARG A 160 4.12 8.73 -14.73
CA ARG A 160 4.55 9.63 -13.66
C ARG A 160 3.74 9.39 -12.40
N VAL A 161 4.39 9.56 -11.24
CA VAL A 161 3.77 9.47 -9.92
C VAL A 161 4.03 10.73 -9.11
N PHE A 162 3.10 11.04 -8.20
CA PHE A 162 3.14 12.26 -7.39
C PHE A 162 3.65 11.98 -5.99
N PHE A 163 4.68 12.70 -5.59
CA PHE A 163 5.26 12.69 -4.24
C PHE A 163 4.91 13.95 -3.46
N ASN A 164 4.85 13.82 -2.14
CA ASN A 164 4.72 14.94 -1.20
C ASN A 164 5.15 14.47 0.20
N HIS A 165 6.46 14.54 0.49
CA HIS A 165 7.01 14.06 1.75
C HIS A 165 8.34 14.74 2.11
N GLU A 166 8.66 14.74 3.40
CA GLU A 166 9.93 15.24 3.97
C GLU A 166 10.79 14.11 4.54
N TYR A 167 10.23 12.93 4.68
CA TYR A 167 10.90 11.73 5.18
C TYR A 167 10.80 10.62 4.16
N GLY A 168 11.83 9.78 4.06
CA GLY A 168 11.89 8.70 3.10
C GLY A 168 12.27 7.37 3.73
N PHE A 169 11.69 6.30 3.23
CA PHE A 169 11.97 4.95 3.68
C PHE A 169 13.25 4.41 3.04
N ILE A 170 14.12 3.83 3.88
CA ILE A 170 15.34 3.12 3.48
C ILE A 170 15.15 1.66 3.83
N SER A 171 15.30 0.79 2.83
CA SER A 171 15.26 -0.66 3.04
C SER A 171 16.63 -1.15 3.50
N ASP A 172 16.66 -1.88 4.61
CA ASP A 172 17.87 -2.49 5.16
C ASP A 172 18.03 -3.97 4.74
N SER A 173 17.04 -4.54 4.05
CA SER A 173 16.98 -5.96 3.70
C SER A 173 17.12 -6.21 2.20
N LYS A 174 17.86 -7.27 1.86
CA LYS A 174 17.92 -7.82 0.50
C LYS A 174 16.72 -8.71 0.17
N ASP A 175 15.92 -9.07 1.18
CA ASP A 175 14.75 -9.95 1.04
C ASP A 175 13.50 -9.19 0.61
N VAL A 176 13.66 -7.95 0.15
CA VAL A 176 12.58 -7.12 -0.36
C VAL A 176 12.97 -6.55 -1.73
N PHE A 177 11.98 -6.47 -2.62
CA PHE A 177 12.11 -5.62 -3.79
C PHE A 177 11.99 -4.17 -3.34
N SER A 178 13.00 -3.36 -3.63
CA SER A 178 12.99 -1.92 -3.36
C SER A 178 13.36 -1.16 -4.63
N LYS A 179 12.49 -0.22 -5.01
CA LYS A 179 12.71 0.67 -6.15
C LYS A 179 13.09 2.06 -5.63
N PRO A 180 14.24 2.63 -6.06
CA PRO A 180 14.63 3.99 -5.69
C PRO A 180 13.61 5.04 -6.18
N ILE A 181 13.61 6.23 -5.57
CA ILE A 181 12.79 7.36 -6.00
C ILE A 181 13.32 7.91 -7.33
N SER A 182 14.59 8.34 -7.34
CA SER A 182 15.32 8.89 -8.49
C SER A 182 16.82 8.67 -8.28
N ASP A 183 17.65 9.07 -9.25
CA ASP A 183 19.10 8.99 -9.10
C ASP A 183 19.63 9.85 -7.95
N ASP A 184 19.06 11.03 -7.74
CA ASP A 184 19.44 11.95 -6.64
C ASP A 184 18.94 11.44 -5.29
N LEU A 185 17.82 10.72 -5.26
CA LEU A 185 17.19 10.14 -4.07
C LEU A 185 17.28 8.61 -4.05
N LYS A 186 18.35 8.04 -4.63
CA LYS A 186 18.52 6.58 -4.78
C LYS A 186 18.59 5.81 -3.45
N LYS A 187 18.91 6.48 -2.35
CA LYS A 187 18.91 5.93 -1.00
C LYS A 187 17.51 5.56 -0.55
N TYR A 188 16.50 6.30 -1.01
CA TYR A 188 15.12 6.19 -0.55
C TYR A 188 14.27 5.38 -1.52
N SER A 189 13.38 4.58 -0.97
CA SER A 189 12.50 3.70 -1.74
C SER A 189 11.24 4.43 -2.19
N SER A 190 10.95 4.43 -3.49
CA SER A 190 9.66 4.86 -4.02
C SER A 190 8.59 3.78 -3.83
N MET A 191 9.00 2.51 -3.91
CA MET A 191 8.12 1.34 -3.76
C MET A 191 8.91 0.18 -3.15
N VAL A 192 8.26 -0.55 -2.24
CA VAL A 192 8.80 -1.78 -1.64
C VAL A 192 7.76 -2.89 -1.78
N VAL A 193 8.22 -4.10 -2.09
CA VAL A 193 7.37 -5.30 -2.11
C VAL A 193 8.06 -6.43 -1.34
N LYS A 194 7.36 -6.99 -0.36
CA LYS A 194 7.79 -8.18 0.41
C LYS A 194 6.59 -9.12 0.56
N ASN A 195 6.57 -10.21 -0.17
CA ASN A 195 5.44 -11.15 -0.17
C ASN A 195 4.10 -10.45 -0.48
N ASN A 196 3.20 -10.39 0.51
CA ASN A 196 1.89 -9.75 0.44
C ASN A 196 1.85 -8.32 1.02
N ILE A 197 3.02 -7.73 1.27
CA ILE A 197 3.18 -6.36 1.75
C ILE A 197 3.67 -5.47 0.63
N ILE A 198 2.98 -4.37 0.37
CA ILE A 198 3.39 -3.33 -0.58
C ILE A 198 3.46 -2.00 0.16
N GLY A 199 4.55 -1.27 -0.07
CA GLY A 199 4.70 0.12 0.33
C GLY A 199 4.89 1.01 -0.89
N MET A 200 4.22 2.15 -0.94
CA MET A 200 4.39 3.19 -1.96
C MET A 200 4.62 4.53 -1.27
N GLN A 201 5.76 5.18 -1.53
CA GLN A 201 6.07 6.50 -0.97
C GLN A 201 5.29 7.62 -1.66
N PHE A 202 5.00 7.45 -2.93
CA PHE A 202 4.16 8.37 -3.70
C PHE A 202 2.68 8.16 -3.39
N HIS A 203 1.85 9.08 -3.87
CA HIS A 203 0.40 9.05 -3.78
C HIS A 203 -0.21 8.46 -5.07
N PRO A 204 -0.49 7.14 -5.16
CA PRO A 204 -1.06 6.55 -6.37
C PRO A 204 -2.46 7.10 -6.67
N GLU A 205 -3.24 7.48 -5.64
CA GLU A 205 -4.56 8.09 -5.78
C GLU A 205 -4.51 9.49 -6.42
N LYS A 206 -3.33 10.13 -6.43
CA LYS A 206 -3.07 11.40 -7.11
C LYS A 206 -2.32 11.22 -8.44
N SER A 207 -1.86 10.02 -8.74
CA SER A 207 -0.97 9.70 -9.88
C SER A 207 -1.73 9.35 -11.17
N GLN A 208 -2.96 9.83 -11.31
CA GLN A 208 -3.78 9.74 -12.52
C GLN A 208 -3.84 8.31 -13.10
N GLN A 209 -3.55 8.16 -14.41
CA GLN A 209 -3.59 6.88 -15.11
C GLN A 209 -2.55 5.88 -14.56
N THR A 210 -1.34 6.34 -14.24
CA THR A 210 -0.28 5.51 -13.66
C THR A 210 -0.73 4.89 -12.33
N GLY A 211 -1.40 5.68 -11.50
CA GLY A 211 -1.97 5.20 -10.23
C GLY A 211 -3.02 4.12 -10.43
N LEU A 212 -3.91 4.26 -11.42
CA LEU A 212 -4.92 3.23 -11.72
C LEU A 212 -4.32 1.93 -12.24
N GLU A 213 -3.28 2.03 -13.05
CA GLU A 213 -2.58 0.86 -13.55
C GLU A 213 -1.87 0.10 -12.42
N LEU A 214 -1.25 0.84 -11.49
CA LEU A 214 -0.69 0.26 -10.27
C LEU A 214 -1.75 -0.43 -9.42
N LEU A 215 -2.90 0.22 -9.18
CA LEU A 215 -4.00 -0.38 -8.43
C LEU A 215 -4.49 -1.67 -9.08
N SER A 216 -4.69 -1.65 -10.41
CA SER A 216 -5.12 -2.83 -11.17
C SER A 216 -4.12 -3.99 -11.13
N MET A 217 -2.84 -3.68 -10.87
CA MET A 217 -1.78 -4.68 -10.78
C MET A 217 -1.72 -5.31 -9.38
N VAL A 218 -2.00 -4.53 -8.33
CA VAL A 218 -1.87 -4.99 -6.93
C VAL A 218 -3.14 -5.60 -6.38
N LEU A 219 -4.31 -5.21 -6.88
CA LEU A 219 -5.59 -5.84 -6.57
C LEU A 219 -5.82 -7.09 -7.42
#